data_d304043501c8d0bcbd84f7e2d1d32cdd
#
_entry.id   d304043501c8d0bcbd84f7e2d1d32cdd
#
_cell.length_a   1.000
_cell.length_b   1.000
_cell.length_c   1.000
_cell.angle_alpha   90.00
_cell.angle_beta   90.00
_cell.angle_gamma   90.00
#
_symmetry.space_group_name_H-M   'P 1'
#
loop_
_entity.id
_entity.type
_entity.pdbx_description
1 polymer ?
#
loop_
_entity_poly.entity_id
_entity_poly.type
_entity_poly.pdbx_seq_one_letter_code
_entity_poly.pdbx_strand_id
1 'polypeptide(L)'
;MKAIEEYLASPAPGTVLALVAEELKKDAPLTKACAKAGDVLAFEVVKRKADAWVAERFKQAGVRAEPEAVAALVQLVGEDFNQLASEVDKLALWAGDEPIGEHEVEQLVAAVAETPTFALTDAWAQRDPGRTLDASETIFEREGRPRRDTAPRMAGALANHLAFMRRCQRLAVEGVRARDAASTLKRHPYYVEKVFGQAANFTEDELRTAVVRLAGLDHALKGGSKLAPDLELQRALIDLSAEG
;
A
#
# COMPACT_ATOMS: atom_id res chain seq x y z
N MET A 1 -5.93 27.39 15.76
CA MET A 1 -5.03 26.77 16.74
C MET A 1 -4.95 27.57 18.04
N LYS A 2 -4.69 28.87 18.02
CA LYS A 2 -4.65 29.74 19.24
C LYS A 2 -5.86 29.60 20.16
N ALA A 3 -7.08 29.56 19.62
CA ALA A 3 -8.31 29.41 20.43
C ALA A 3 -8.35 28.10 21.24
N ILE A 4 -7.80 27.01 20.71
CA ILE A 4 -7.69 25.73 21.43
C ILE A 4 -6.65 25.83 22.55
N GLU A 5 -5.51 26.46 22.27
CA GLU A 5 -4.45 26.68 23.28
C GLU A 5 -4.94 27.57 24.42
N GLU A 6 -5.71 28.63 24.11
CA GLU A 6 -6.35 29.51 25.08
C GLU A 6 -7.40 28.76 25.92
N TYR A 7 -8.24 27.91 25.29
CA TYR A 7 -9.20 27.09 26.01
C TYR A 7 -8.53 26.06 26.94
N LEU A 8 -7.44 25.42 26.49
CA LEU A 8 -6.68 24.47 27.30
C LEU A 8 -5.98 25.11 28.51
N ALA A 9 -5.76 26.42 28.50
CA ALA A 9 -5.22 27.14 29.66
C ALA A 9 -6.24 27.29 30.80
N SER A 10 -7.55 27.26 30.50
CA SER A 10 -8.63 27.32 31.49
C SER A 10 -9.85 26.57 30.99
N PRO A 11 -9.80 25.21 30.97
CA PRO A 11 -10.88 24.41 30.46
C PRO A 11 -12.12 24.48 31.36
N ALA A 12 -13.31 24.43 30.77
CA ALA A 12 -14.56 24.41 31.51
C ALA A 12 -14.67 23.13 32.38
N PRO A 13 -15.06 23.24 33.66
CA PRO A 13 -15.22 22.09 34.53
C PRO A 13 -16.19 21.05 33.98
N GLY A 14 -15.81 19.76 34.04
CA GLY A 14 -16.64 18.65 33.57
C GLY A 14 -16.62 18.43 32.05
N THR A 15 -15.84 19.18 31.30
CA THR A 15 -15.67 18.99 29.84
C THR A 15 -14.52 18.04 29.56
N VAL A 16 -14.76 17.05 28.71
CA VAL A 16 -13.71 16.19 28.12
C VAL A 16 -13.51 16.63 26.67
N LEU A 17 -12.31 17.12 26.34
CA LEU A 17 -11.91 17.47 25.00
C LEU A 17 -10.94 16.43 24.46
N ALA A 18 -11.33 15.68 23.44
CA ALA A 18 -10.48 14.73 22.75
C ALA A 18 -10.00 15.34 21.42
N LEU A 19 -8.68 15.45 21.23
CA LEU A 19 -8.05 15.90 19.99
C LEU A 19 -7.35 14.73 19.35
N VAL A 20 -7.66 14.44 18.08
CA VAL A 20 -7.05 13.36 17.30
C VAL A 20 -6.24 13.99 16.16
N ALA A 21 -5.00 13.54 15.99
CA ALA A 21 -4.12 13.99 14.94
C ALA A 21 -3.25 12.85 14.42
N GLU A 22 -3.01 12.79 13.13
CA GLU A 22 -2.13 11.79 12.50
C GLU A 22 -0.65 12.06 12.78
N GLU A 23 -0.25 13.34 12.78
CA GLU A 23 1.10 13.77 13.11
C GLU A 23 1.06 14.96 14.09
N LEU A 24 1.80 14.82 15.18
CA LEU A 24 1.94 15.88 16.16
C LEU A 24 3.40 16.04 16.56
N LYS A 25 4.00 17.18 16.27
CA LYS A 25 5.38 17.47 16.68
C LYS A 25 5.42 17.66 18.20
N LYS A 26 6.32 16.93 18.89
CA LYS A 26 6.44 16.94 20.35
C LYS A 26 6.69 18.34 20.94
N ASP A 27 7.36 19.18 20.20
CA ASP A 27 7.73 20.56 20.58
C ASP A 27 6.72 21.63 20.14
N ALA A 28 5.65 21.24 19.42
CA ALA A 28 4.61 22.18 18.99
C ALA A 28 3.87 22.81 20.18
N PRO A 29 3.49 24.10 20.10
CA PRO A 29 2.78 24.79 21.18
C PRO A 29 1.50 24.07 21.63
N LEU A 30 0.72 23.57 20.67
CA LEU A 30 -0.49 22.79 20.95
C LEU A 30 -0.19 21.50 21.72
N THR A 31 0.86 20.75 21.33
CA THR A 31 1.25 19.51 22.03
C THR A 31 1.64 19.80 23.48
N LYS A 32 2.39 20.87 23.71
CA LYS A 32 2.77 21.30 25.06
C LYS A 32 1.55 21.75 25.89
N ALA A 33 0.61 22.45 25.26
CA ALA A 33 -0.63 22.85 25.92
C ALA A 33 -1.49 21.62 26.31
N CYS A 34 -1.63 20.65 25.40
CA CYS A 34 -2.34 19.38 25.70
C CYS A 34 -1.66 18.62 26.83
N ALA A 35 -0.34 18.44 26.81
CA ALA A 35 0.41 17.72 27.84
C ALA A 35 0.34 18.42 29.22
N LYS A 36 0.10 19.73 29.25
CA LYS A 36 -0.07 20.49 30.49
C LYS A 36 -1.50 20.39 31.06
N ALA A 37 -2.50 20.26 30.16
CA ALA A 37 -3.92 20.28 30.54
C ALA A 37 -4.51 18.87 30.69
N GLY A 38 -3.83 17.81 30.20
CA GLY A 38 -4.32 16.43 30.22
C GLY A 38 -3.28 15.46 29.69
N ASP A 39 -3.74 14.32 29.18
CA ASP A 39 -2.89 13.25 28.69
C ASP A 39 -2.69 13.32 27.19
N VAL A 40 -1.47 13.09 26.73
CA VAL A 40 -1.12 12.92 25.31
C VAL A 40 -0.79 11.45 25.07
N LEU A 41 -1.69 10.76 24.39
CA LEU A 41 -1.53 9.36 24.01
C LEU A 41 -0.91 9.28 22.60
N ALA A 42 0.31 8.75 22.50
CA ALA A 42 0.98 8.52 21.22
C ALA A 42 0.85 7.05 20.85
N PHE A 43 0.15 6.77 19.75
CA PHE A 43 0.03 5.43 19.17
C PHE A 43 1.00 5.33 17.99
N GLU A 44 2.29 5.16 18.30
CA GLU A 44 3.32 5.00 17.28
C GLU A 44 3.28 3.57 16.73
N VAL A 45 2.96 3.44 15.44
CA VAL A 45 3.12 2.17 14.73
C VAL A 45 4.57 2.04 14.30
N VAL A 46 5.34 1.22 15.03
CA VAL A 46 6.74 0.95 14.69
C VAL A 46 6.75 -0.02 13.50
N LYS A 47 7.03 0.46 12.31
CA LYS A 47 7.06 -0.27 11.02
C LYS A 47 7.82 -1.61 11.03
N ARG A 48 8.75 -1.82 11.96
CA ARG A 48 9.53 -3.07 12.10
C ARG A 48 8.80 -4.21 12.83
N LYS A 49 7.51 -4.06 13.18
CA LYS A 49 6.79 -5.03 14.00
C LYS A 49 5.47 -5.50 13.39
N ALA A 50 5.30 -5.43 12.08
CA ALA A 50 4.09 -5.91 11.43
C ALA A 50 3.82 -7.38 11.75
N ASP A 51 4.84 -8.24 11.66
CA ASP A 51 4.73 -9.67 12.00
C ASP A 51 4.29 -9.88 13.45
N ALA A 52 4.93 -9.20 14.41
CA ALA A 52 4.58 -9.33 15.82
C ALA A 52 3.16 -8.80 16.11
N TRP A 53 2.77 -7.73 15.44
CA TRP A 53 1.41 -7.17 15.55
C TRP A 53 0.36 -8.12 14.97
N VAL A 54 0.62 -8.70 13.79
CA VAL A 54 -0.27 -9.68 13.16
C VAL A 54 -0.42 -10.92 14.03
N ALA A 55 0.68 -11.45 14.57
CA ALA A 55 0.64 -12.60 15.47
C ALA A 55 -0.20 -12.32 16.72
N GLU A 56 -0.03 -11.15 17.33
CA GLU A 56 -0.83 -10.74 18.49
C GLU A 56 -2.31 -10.54 18.12
N ARG A 57 -2.60 -10.01 16.94
CA ARG A 57 -3.97 -9.84 16.44
C ARG A 57 -4.68 -11.18 16.24
N PHE A 58 -4.02 -12.20 15.67
CA PHE A 58 -4.55 -13.56 15.56
C PHE A 58 -4.85 -14.15 16.94
N LYS A 59 -3.93 -13.97 17.89
CA LYS A 59 -4.14 -14.41 19.28
C LYS A 59 -5.35 -13.74 19.95
N GLN A 60 -5.55 -12.42 19.71
CA GLN A 60 -6.72 -11.69 20.22
C GLN A 60 -8.01 -12.16 19.55
N ALA A 61 -7.98 -12.59 18.30
CA ALA A 61 -9.09 -13.21 17.60
C ALA A 61 -9.37 -14.66 18.05
N GLY A 62 -8.53 -15.23 18.93
CA GLY A 62 -8.71 -16.60 19.46
C GLY A 62 -8.23 -17.70 18.50
N VAL A 63 -7.52 -17.36 17.44
CA VAL A 63 -7.07 -18.31 16.42
C VAL A 63 -5.56 -18.50 16.47
N ARG A 64 -5.11 -19.75 16.29
CA ARG A 64 -3.67 -20.05 16.12
C ARG A 64 -3.26 -19.82 14.69
N ALA A 65 -2.26 -18.96 14.48
CA ALA A 65 -1.58 -18.80 13.20
C ALA A 65 -0.13 -19.28 13.32
N GLU A 66 0.32 -20.01 12.32
CA GLU A 66 1.71 -20.43 12.21
C GLU A 66 2.59 -19.23 11.87
N PRO A 67 3.90 -19.23 12.24
CA PRO A 67 4.82 -18.15 11.92
C PRO A 67 4.89 -17.86 10.40
N GLU A 68 4.78 -18.90 9.59
CA GLU A 68 4.77 -18.84 8.13
C GLU A 68 3.52 -18.12 7.61
N ALA A 69 2.36 -18.36 8.20
CA ALA A 69 1.11 -17.67 7.88
C ALA A 69 1.21 -16.17 8.19
N VAL A 70 1.79 -15.82 9.34
CA VAL A 70 2.01 -14.43 9.74
C VAL A 70 2.93 -13.72 8.73
N ALA A 71 4.05 -14.37 8.37
CA ALA A 71 5.00 -13.83 7.40
C ALA A 71 4.35 -13.67 6.00
N ALA A 72 3.61 -14.67 5.55
CA ALA A 72 2.88 -14.64 4.28
C ALA A 72 1.86 -13.50 4.24
N LEU A 73 1.09 -13.32 5.32
CA LEU A 73 0.10 -12.25 5.40
C LEU A 73 0.75 -10.86 5.30
N VAL A 74 1.82 -10.61 6.05
CA VAL A 74 2.55 -9.33 5.99
C VAL A 74 3.19 -9.12 4.62
N GLN A 75 3.68 -10.18 3.97
CA GLN A 75 4.25 -10.08 2.62
C GLN A 75 3.19 -9.79 1.55
N LEU A 76 2.00 -10.38 1.66
CA LEU A 76 0.90 -10.19 0.70
C LEU A 76 0.20 -8.85 0.85
N VAL A 77 -0.03 -8.40 2.08
CA VAL A 77 -0.78 -7.18 2.39
C VAL A 77 0.16 -5.96 2.52
N GLY A 78 1.41 -6.16 2.93
CA GLY A 78 2.33 -5.08 3.25
C GLY A 78 2.14 -4.56 4.68
N GLU A 79 2.53 -3.29 4.93
CA GLU A 79 2.52 -2.66 6.26
C GLU A 79 1.28 -1.78 6.50
N ASP A 80 0.18 -2.01 5.77
CA ASP A 80 -1.10 -1.35 6.07
C ASP A 80 -1.83 -2.10 7.19
N PHE A 81 -1.77 -1.56 8.41
CA PHE A 81 -2.33 -2.20 9.60
C PHE A 81 -3.86 -2.31 9.58
N ASN A 82 -4.57 -1.40 8.89
CA ASN A 82 -6.03 -1.49 8.75
C ASN A 82 -6.38 -2.66 7.84
N GLN A 83 -5.64 -2.82 6.76
CA GLN A 83 -5.82 -3.93 5.85
C GLN A 83 -5.39 -5.25 6.50
N LEU A 84 -4.24 -5.28 7.18
CA LEU A 84 -3.81 -6.45 7.97
C LEU A 84 -4.86 -6.86 9.00
N ALA A 85 -5.48 -5.91 9.72
CA ALA A 85 -6.56 -6.20 10.67
C ALA A 85 -7.75 -6.86 9.98
N SER A 86 -8.20 -6.30 8.86
CA SER A 86 -9.32 -6.84 8.08
C SER A 86 -9.06 -8.25 7.57
N GLU A 87 -7.82 -8.50 7.10
CA GLU A 87 -7.44 -9.83 6.64
C GLU A 87 -7.35 -10.85 7.79
N VAL A 88 -6.81 -10.45 8.95
CA VAL A 88 -6.79 -11.30 10.15
C VAL A 88 -8.21 -11.65 10.58
N ASP A 89 -9.12 -10.68 10.64
CA ASP A 89 -10.50 -10.90 11.05
C ASP A 89 -11.22 -11.86 10.06
N LYS A 90 -10.98 -11.74 8.76
CA LYS A 90 -11.50 -12.64 7.72
C LYS A 90 -10.94 -14.06 7.86
N LEU A 91 -9.63 -14.18 8.01
CA LEU A 91 -8.96 -15.48 8.20
C LEU A 91 -9.45 -16.17 9.47
N ALA A 92 -9.63 -15.42 10.56
CA ALA A 92 -10.14 -15.94 11.82
C ALA A 92 -11.57 -16.46 11.70
N LEU A 93 -12.44 -15.78 10.95
CA LEU A 93 -13.80 -16.25 10.68
C LEU A 93 -13.83 -17.52 9.84
N TRP A 94 -12.89 -17.64 8.89
CA TRP A 94 -12.80 -18.82 8.02
C TRP A 94 -12.24 -20.05 8.75
N ALA A 95 -11.22 -19.86 9.57
CA ALA A 95 -10.51 -20.97 10.22
C ALA A 95 -11.34 -21.71 11.27
N GLY A 96 -12.27 -21.02 11.93
CA GLY A 96 -12.98 -21.61 13.07
C GLY A 96 -11.99 -22.03 14.15
N ASP A 97 -11.91 -23.35 14.41
CA ASP A 97 -11.00 -23.93 15.43
C ASP A 97 -9.67 -24.45 14.83
N GLU A 98 -9.52 -24.45 13.50
CA GLU A 98 -8.31 -24.94 12.82
C GLU A 98 -7.19 -23.91 12.84
N PRO A 99 -5.91 -24.36 12.91
CA PRO A 99 -4.79 -23.42 12.79
C PRO A 99 -4.67 -22.91 11.37
N ILE A 100 -4.22 -21.66 11.24
CA ILE A 100 -3.98 -21.00 9.96
C ILE A 100 -2.51 -21.19 9.58
N GLY A 101 -2.27 -21.86 8.46
CA GLY A 101 -0.96 -22.01 7.82
C GLY A 101 -0.78 -21.04 6.65
N GLU A 102 0.41 -21.10 6.03
CA GLU A 102 0.75 -20.30 4.85
C GLU A 102 -0.23 -20.53 3.70
N HIS A 103 -0.65 -21.78 3.50
CA HIS A 103 -1.54 -22.18 2.41
C HIS A 103 -2.92 -21.49 2.50
N GLU A 104 -3.50 -21.42 3.69
CA GLU A 104 -4.79 -20.76 3.93
C GLU A 104 -4.68 -19.26 3.66
N VAL A 105 -3.57 -18.65 4.08
CA VAL A 105 -3.28 -17.24 3.78
C VAL A 105 -3.17 -17.02 2.28
N GLU A 106 -2.42 -17.88 1.57
CA GLU A 106 -2.27 -17.77 0.11
C GLU A 106 -3.60 -17.93 -0.64
N GLN A 107 -4.44 -18.86 -0.20
CA GLN A 107 -5.75 -19.06 -0.84
C GLN A 107 -6.73 -17.92 -0.59
N LEU A 108 -6.81 -17.44 0.65
CA LEU A 108 -7.84 -16.50 1.05
C LEU A 108 -7.43 -15.04 0.87
N VAL A 109 -6.15 -14.72 1.11
CA VAL A 109 -5.62 -13.35 1.00
C VAL A 109 -5.21 -13.03 -0.44
N ALA A 110 -4.74 -13.99 -1.22
CA ALA A 110 -4.44 -13.78 -2.64
C ALA A 110 -5.70 -13.46 -3.46
N ALA A 111 -6.87 -13.95 -3.05
CA ALA A 111 -8.15 -13.54 -3.65
C ALA A 111 -8.56 -12.10 -3.25
N VAL A 112 -7.99 -11.55 -2.19
CA VAL A 112 -8.27 -10.20 -1.66
C VAL A 112 -7.12 -9.22 -1.96
N ALA A 113 -5.97 -9.71 -2.39
CA ALA A 113 -4.84 -8.88 -2.88
C ALA A 113 -5.18 -8.05 -4.14
N GLU A 114 -6.44 -7.95 -4.50
CA GLU A 114 -6.99 -6.86 -5.30
C GLU A 114 -7.28 -5.63 -4.42
N THR A 115 -6.24 -5.14 -3.68
CA THR A 115 -6.31 -3.72 -3.35
C THR A 115 -6.44 -2.97 -4.68
N PRO A 116 -7.23 -1.90 -4.73
CA PRO A 116 -7.39 -1.12 -5.97
C PRO A 116 -6.04 -0.76 -6.62
N THR A 117 -4.99 -0.57 -5.81
CA THR A 117 -3.64 -0.27 -6.28
C THR A 117 -2.99 -1.49 -6.96
N PHE A 118 -3.19 -2.70 -6.46
CA PHE A 118 -2.71 -3.91 -7.14
C PHE A 118 -3.52 -4.19 -8.41
N ALA A 119 -4.85 -3.97 -8.39
CA ALA A 119 -5.67 -4.08 -9.59
C ALA A 119 -5.18 -3.14 -10.70
N LEU A 120 -4.79 -1.91 -10.35
CA LEU A 120 -4.21 -0.95 -11.27
C LEU A 120 -2.88 -1.44 -11.88
N THR A 121 -1.94 -1.87 -11.03
CA THR A 121 -0.63 -2.33 -11.50
C THR A 121 -0.72 -3.64 -12.28
N ASP A 122 -1.64 -4.52 -11.91
CA ASP A 122 -1.89 -5.78 -12.61
C ASP A 122 -2.52 -5.56 -13.99
N ALA A 123 -3.54 -4.70 -14.07
CA ALA A 123 -4.19 -4.38 -15.33
C ALA A 123 -3.18 -3.75 -16.32
N TRP A 124 -2.37 -2.81 -15.84
CA TRP A 124 -1.28 -2.25 -16.64
C TRP A 124 -0.27 -3.31 -17.09
N ALA A 125 0.19 -4.17 -16.20
CA ALA A 125 1.16 -5.22 -16.50
C ALA A 125 0.59 -6.32 -17.43
N GLN A 126 -0.74 -6.43 -17.55
CA GLN A 126 -1.45 -7.27 -18.52
C GLN A 126 -1.72 -6.54 -19.84
N ARG A 127 -1.29 -5.28 -19.99
CA ARG A 127 -1.52 -4.43 -21.17
C ARG A 127 -3.01 -4.23 -21.48
N ASP A 128 -3.82 -4.05 -20.46
CA ASP A 128 -5.26 -3.79 -20.59
C ASP A 128 -5.57 -2.33 -20.19
N PRO A 129 -5.63 -1.40 -21.18
CA PRO A 129 -5.86 0.00 -20.93
C PRO A 129 -7.25 0.27 -20.32
N GLY A 130 -8.28 -0.50 -20.71
CA GLY A 130 -9.63 -0.36 -20.19
C GLY A 130 -9.66 -0.66 -18.70
N ARG A 131 -9.20 -1.85 -18.29
CA ARG A 131 -9.12 -2.24 -16.88
C ARG A 131 -8.19 -1.35 -16.07
N THR A 132 -7.13 -0.82 -16.69
CA THR A 132 -6.21 0.10 -16.02
C THR A 132 -6.89 1.42 -15.66
N LEU A 133 -7.69 1.97 -16.58
CA LEU A 133 -8.49 3.17 -16.32
C LEU A 133 -9.59 2.91 -15.28
N ASP A 134 -10.34 1.81 -15.40
CA ASP A 134 -11.38 1.43 -14.44
C ASP A 134 -10.82 1.26 -13.03
N ALA A 135 -9.66 0.62 -12.90
CA ALA A 135 -8.97 0.49 -11.62
C ALA A 135 -8.55 1.85 -11.05
N SER A 136 -8.07 2.77 -11.89
CA SER A 136 -7.71 4.13 -11.45
C SER A 136 -8.92 4.92 -10.93
N GLU A 137 -10.07 4.85 -11.62
CA GLU A 137 -11.30 5.48 -11.15
C GLU A 137 -11.82 4.87 -9.85
N THR A 138 -11.76 3.54 -9.72
CA THR A 138 -12.10 2.85 -8.46
C THR A 138 -11.27 3.36 -7.28
N ILE A 139 -9.97 3.65 -7.49
CA ILE A 139 -9.11 4.22 -6.45
C ILE A 139 -9.57 5.63 -6.10
N PHE A 140 -9.84 6.48 -7.10
CA PHE A 140 -10.31 7.84 -6.87
C PHE A 140 -11.62 7.89 -6.08
N GLU A 141 -12.55 6.97 -6.37
CA GLU A 141 -13.83 6.89 -5.68
C GLU A 141 -13.72 6.39 -4.24
N ARG A 142 -12.89 5.36 -4.01
CA ARG A 142 -12.78 4.71 -2.70
C ARG A 142 -11.95 5.49 -1.68
N GLU A 143 -10.91 6.22 -2.12
CA GLU A 143 -10.03 6.90 -1.17
C GLU A 143 -10.66 8.13 -0.52
N GLY A 144 -11.72 8.73 -1.10
CA GLY A 144 -12.37 9.92 -0.56
C GLY A 144 -11.46 11.16 -0.43
N ARG A 145 -10.26 11.10 -1.01
CA ARG A 145 -9.27 12.17 -1.03
C ARG A 145 -9.39 12.98 -2.33
N PRO A 146 -8.93 14.24 -2.35
CA PRO A 146 -8.84 14.99 -3.59
C PRO A 146 -7.99 14.23 -4.64
N ARG A 147 -8.43 14.20 -5.89
CA ARG A 147 -7.74 13.51 -6.99
C ARG A 147 -6.27 13.95 -7.15
N ARG A 148 -5.98 15.24 -6.87
CA ARG A 148 -4.63 15.81 -6.89
C ARG A 148 -3.67 15.15 -5.88
N ASP A 149 -4.20 14.59 -4.79
CA ASP A 149 -3.40 13.95 -3.73
C ASP A 149 -3.30 12.43 -3.97
N THR A 150 -4.30 11.85 -4.65
CA THR A 150 -4.37 10.42 -4.99
C THR A 150 -3.55 10.09 -6.24
N ALA A 151 -3.55 10.94 -7.29
CA ALA A 151 -2.82 10.69 -8.53
C ALA A 151 -1.30 10.47 -8.34
N PRO A 152 -0.57 11.27 -7.52
CA PRO A 152 0.85 11.01 -7.24
C PRO A 152 1.11 9.67 -6.55
N ARG A 153 0.19 9.21 -5.70
CA ARG A 153 0.30 7.91 -5.03
C ARG A 153 0.17 6.75 -6.01
N MET A 154 -0.77 6.83 -6.95
CA MET A 154 -0.92 5.85 -8.03
C MET A 154 0.31 5.84 -8.93
N ALA A 155 0.84 6.99 -9.32
CA ALA A 155 2.08 7.10 -10.08
C ALA A 155 3.27 6.46 -9.34
N GLY A 156 3.37 6.67 -8.02
CA GLY A 156 4.37 6.03 -7.17
C GLY A 156 4.23 4.51 -7.11
N ALA A 157 3.00 4.01 -7.02
CA ALA A 157 2.73 2.56 -7.03
C ALA A 157 3.14 1.92 -8.36
N LEU A 158 2.80 2.53 -9.49
CA LEU A 158 3.23 2.10 -10.83
C LEU A 158 4.75 2.11 -10.96
N ALA A 159 5.43 3.17 -10.48
CA ALA A 159 6.88 3.27 -10.52
C ALA A 159 7.56 2.16 -9.69
N ASN A 160 7.03 1.86 -8.50
CA ASN A 160 7.54 0.77 -7.66
C ASN A 160 7.33 -0.60 -8.32
N HIS A 161 6.16 -0.82 -8.91
CA HIS A 161 5.87 -2.07 -9.63
C HIS A 161 6.77 -2.25 -10.85
N LEU A 162 6.94 -1.20 -11.66
CA LEU A 162 7.86 -1.18 -12.80
C LEU A 162 9.31 -1.47 -12.38
N ALA A 163 9.77 -0.85 -11.30
CA ALA A 163 11.11 -1.11 -10.77
C ALA A 163 11.29 -2.58 -10.37
N PHE A 164 10.24 -3.19 -9.80
CA PHE A 164 10.25 -4.59 -9.44
C PHE A 164 10.21 -5.51 -10.67
N MET A 165 9.36 -5.22 -11.67
CA MET A 165 9.34 -5.93 -12.95
C MET A 165 10.71 -5.93 -13.63
N ARG A 166 11.40 -4.80 -13.69
CA ARG A 166 12.75 -4.69 -14.27
C ARG A 166 13.78 -5.55 -13.50
N ARG A 167 13.66 -5.67 -12.19
CA ARG A 167 14.51 -6.57 -11.39
C ARG A 167 14.23 -8.03 -11.73
N CYS A 168 12.95 -8.41 -11.86
CA CYS A 168 12.54 -9.76 -12.26
C CYS A 168 13.04 -10.09 -13.67
N GLN A 169 12.89 -9.18 -14.63
CA GLN A 169 13.37 -9.37 -16.00
C GLN A 169 14.89 -9.57 -16.07
N ARG A 170 15.66 -8.80 -15.30
CA ARG A 170 17.12 -8.97 -15.23
C ARG A 170 17.50 -10.35 -14.70
N LEU A 171 16.87 -10.79 -13.62
CA LEU A 171 17.11 -12.13 -13.06
C LEU A 171 16.71 -13.23 -14.04
N ALA A 172 15.63 -13.04 -14.80
CA ALA A 172 15.23 -13.97 -15.86
C ALA A 172 16.28 -14.07 -16.97
N VAL A 173 16.87 -12.95 -17.41
CA VAL A 173 17.97 -12.93 -18.38
C VAL A 173 19.23 -13.62 -17.83
N GLU A 174 19.49 -13.52 -16.54
CA GLU A 174 20.58 -14.23 -15.85
C GLU A 174 20.27 -15.74 -15.66
N GLY A 175 19.11 -16.22 -16.11
CA GLY A 175 18.70 -17.61 -16.02
C GLY A 175 18.15 -18.02 -14.64
N VAL A 176 17.88 -17.06 -13.76
CA VAL A 176 17.30 -17.32 -12.43
C VAL A 176 15.79 -17.58 -12.58
N ARG A 177 15.33 -18.71 -12.06
CA ARG A 177 13.88 -19.02 -12.06
C ARG A 177 13.15 -18.18 -11.03
N ALA A 178 11.88 -17.88 -11.28
CA ALA A 178 11.03 -17.07 -10.40
C ALA A 178 11.04 -17.56 -8.94
N ARG A 179 10.91 -18.88 -8.74
CA ARG A 179 10.94 -19.49 -7.40
C ARG A 179 12.25 -19.25 -6.66
N ASP A 180 13.38 -19.33 -7.37
CA ASP A 180 14.71 -19.15 -6.78
C ASP A 180 15.01 -17.66 -6.50
N ALA A 181 14.37 -16.76 -7.29
CA ALA A 181 14.48 -15.31 -7.15
C ALA A 181 13.78 -14.77 -5.89
N ALA A 182 12.81 -15.48 -5.33
CA ALA A 182 12.03 -15.03 -4.17
C ALA A 182 12.92 -14.70 -2.97
N SER A 183 13.90 -15.54 -2.68
CA SER A 183 14.87 -15.33 -1.59
C SER A 183 15.78 -14.11 -1.83
N THR A 184 16.24 -13.93 -3.06
CA THR A 184 17.08 -12.80 -3.47
C THR A 184 16.33 -11.48 -3.44
N LEU A 185 15.07 -11.51 -3.88
CA LEU A 185 14.18 -10.34 -3.92
C LEU A 185 13.54 -10.04 -2.57
N LYS A 186 13.62 -10.97 -1.60
CA LYS A 186 12.99 -10.90 -0.27
C LYS A 186 11.49 -10.61 -0.38
N ARG A 187 10.81 -11.36 -1.24
CA ARG A 187 9.37 -11.26 -1.49
C ARG A 187 8.78 -12.65 -1.55
N HIS A 188 7.46 -12.73 -1.26
CA HIS A 188 6.73 -13.98 -1.29
C HIS A 188 6.83 -14.67 -2.67
N PRO A 189 7.08 -16.00 -2.76
CA PRO A 189 7.26 -16.72 -4.02
C PRO A 189 6.12 -16.48 -5.02
N TYR A 190 4.88 -16.57 -4.59
CA TYR A 190 3.68 -16.31 -5.41
C TYR A 190 3.72 -14.92 -6.08
N TYR A 191 4.04 -13.86 -5.31
CA TYR A 191 4.14 -12.50 -5.86
C TYR A 191 5.28 -12.38 -6.86
N VAL A 192 6.42 -13.01 -6.57
CA VAL A 192 7.56 -13.03 -7.49
C VAL A 192 7.21 -13.76 -8.79
N GLU A 193 6.58 -14.95 -8.71
CA GLU A 193 6.14 -15.71 -9.89
C GLU A 193 5.17 -14.90 -10.75
N LYS A 194 4.18 -14.23 -10.11
CA LYS A 194 3.24 -13.34 -10.79
C LYS A 194 3.95 -12.23 -11.54
N VAL A 195 4.88 -11.51 -10.88
CA VAL A 195 5.57 -10.38 -11.51
C VAL A 195 6.60 -10.83 -12.54
N PHE A 196 7.21 -12.01 -12.40
CA PHE A 196 8.01 -12.62 -13.47
C PHE A 196 7.18 -12.85 -14.73
N GLY A 197 5.96 -13.39 -14.59
CA GLY A 197 5.03 -13.55 -15.70
C GLY A 197 4.64 -12.22 -16.35
N GLN A 198 4.36 -11.22 -15.52
CA GLN A 198 4.05 -9.86 -15.98
C GLN A 198 5.23 -9.21 -16.72
N ALA A 199 6.45 -9.35 -16.20
CA ALA A 199 7.65 -8.80 -16.80
C ALA A 199 7.96 -9.40 -18.18
N ALA A 200 7.55 -10.65 -18.41
CA ALA A 200 7.70 -11.33 -19.71
C ALA A 200 6.81 -10.72 -20.81
N ASN A 201 5.76 -9.97 -20.45
CA ASN A 201 4.92 -9.26 -21.43
C ASN A 201 5.61 -8.02 -22.04
N PHE A 202 6.80 -7.65 -21.56
CA PHE A 202 7.49 -6.42 -21.94
C PHE A 202 8.92 -6.71 -22.39
N THR A 203 9.37 -6.00 -23.40
CA THR A 203 10.79 -5.93 -23.74
C THR A 203 11.53 -5.00 -22.76
N GLU A 204 12.87 -5.09 -22.73
CA GLU A 204 13.68 -4.19 -21.91
C GLU A 204 13.50 -2.71 -22.31
N ASP A 205 13.38 -2.45 -23.60
CA ASP A 205 13.22 -1.08 -24.13
C ASP A 205 11.84 -0.50 -23.78
N GLU A 206 10.78 -1.31 -23.79
CA GLU A 206 9.45 -0.87 -23.34
C GLU A 206 9.47 -0.52 -21.85
N LEU A 207 10.07 -1.35 -20.99
CA LEU A 207 10.20 -1.03 -19.56
C LEU A 207 11.10 0.21 -19.33
N ARG A 208 12.09 0.45 -20.18
CA ARG A 208 12.90 1.67 -20.15
C ARG A 208 12.07 2.90 -20.53
N THR A 209 11.29 2.80 -21.59
CA THR A 209 10.37 3.86 -22.04
C THR A 209 9.32 4.16 -20.96
N ALA A 210 8.76 3.14 -20.31
CA ALA A 210 7.83 3.31 -19.19
C ALA A 210 8.45 4.08 -18.01
N VAL A 211 9.74 3.88 -17.69
CA VAL A 211 10.45 4.70 -16.68
C VAL A 211 10.45 6.17 -17.05
N VAL A 212 10.78 6.50 -18.31
CA VAL A 212 10.82 7.89 -18.78
C VAL A 212 9.43 8.53 -18.73
N ARG A 213 8.38 7.79 -19.10
CA ARG A 213 6.99 8.27 -19.06
C ARG A 213 6.51 8.50 -17.64
N LEU A 214 6.81 7.59 -16.71
CA LEU A 214 6.46 7.78 -15.30
C LEU A 214 7.24 8.95 -14.66
N ALA A 215 8.49 9.19 -15.08
CA ALA A 215 9.23 10.36 -14.64
C ALA A 215 8.61 11.66 -15.19
N GLY A 216 8.13 11.65 -16.44
CA GLY A 216 7.38 12.77 -17.03
C GLY A 216 6.06 13.03 -16.30
N LEU A 217 5.34 11.97 -15.94
CA LEU A 217 4.11 12.05 -15.14
C LEU A 217 4.40 12.65 -13.74
N ASP A 218 5.42 12.17 -13.05
CA ASP A 218 5.81 12.71 -11.74
C ASP A 218 6.13 14.22 -11.82
N HIS A 219 6.85 14.64 -12.86
CA HIS A 219 7.11 16.07 -13.12
C HIS A 219 5.81 16.85 -13.36
N ALA A 220 4.91 16.33 -14.20
CA ALA A 220 3.62 16.97 -14.48
C ALA A 220 2.78 17.13 -13.23
N LEU A 221 2.68 16.08 -12.40
CA LEU A 221 1.92 16.07 -11.14
C LEU A 221 2.51 17.01 -10.07
N LYS A 222 3.80 17.32 -10.16
CA LYS A 222 4.49 18.28 -9.27
C LYS A 222 4.45 19.73 -9.77
N GLY A 223 3.57 20.03 -10.72
CA GLY A 223 3.35 21.40 -11.22
C GLY A 223 4.01 21.67 -12.58
N GLY A 224 4.59 20.65 -13.24
CA GLY A 224 5.14 20.77 -14.60
C GLY A 224 4.07 20.82 -15.70
N SER A 225 2.80 20.64 -15.37
CA SER A 225 1.67 20.72 -16.29
C SER A 225 0.57 21.64 -15.78
N LYS A 226 -0.25 22.17 -16.73
CA LYS A 226 -1.48 22.94 -16.45
C LYS A 226 -2.74 22.09 -16.46
N LEU A 227 -2.64 20.82 -16.87
CA LEU A 227 -3.76 19.88 -16.86
C LEU A 227 -4.08 19.45 -15.42
N ALA A 228 -5.32 19.02 -15.20
CA ALA A 228 -5.72 18.44 -13.94
C ALA A 228 -4.92 17.15 -13.68
N PRO A 229 -4.48 16.88 -12.43
CA PRO A 229 -3.63 15.74 -12.10
C PRO A 229 -4.21 14.38 -12.48
N ASP A 230 -5.53 14.21 -12.40
CA ASP A 230 -6.24 13.01 -12.83
C ASP A 230 -6.19 12.80 -14.35
N LEU A 231 -6.31 13.87 -15.14
CA LEU A 231 -6.19 13.80 -16.60
C LEU A 231 -4.76 13.48 -17.02
N GLU A 232 -3.75 14.03 -16.36
CA GLU A 232 -2.34 13.67 -16.61
C GLU A 232 -2.09 12.19 -16.29
N LEU A 233 -2.64 11.70 -15.19
CA LEU A 233 -2.53 10.28 -14.84
C LEU A 233 -3.23 9.40 -15.89
N GLN A 234 -4.48 9.68 -16.25
CA GLN A 234 -5.24 8.89 -17.23
C GLN A 234 -4.52 8.85 -18.60
N ARG A 235 -4.01 9.99 -19.07
CA ARG A 235 -3.21 10.06 -20.27
C ARG A 235 -1.97 9.16 -20.20
N ALA A 236 -1.23 9.25 -19.08
CA ALA A 236 -0.05 8.42 -18.87
C ALA A 236 -0.39 6.92 -18.81
N LEU A 237 -1.54 6.55 -18.18
CA LEU A 237 -2.00 5.16 -18.13
C LEU A 237 -2.32 4.59 -19.50
N ILE A 238 -2.97 5.38 -20.37
CA ILE A 238 -3.23 4.99 -21.76
C ILE A 238 -1.91 4.79 -22.51
N ASP A 239 -1.02 5.78 -22.43
CA ASP A 239 0.27 5.75 -23.09
C ASP A 239 1.15 4.57 -22.62
N LEU A 240 1.11 4.22 -21.34
CA LEU A 240 1.83 3.09 -20.75
C LEU A 240 1.24 1.72 -21.12
N SER A 241 -0.06 1.64 -21.41
CA SER A 241 -0.77 0.40 -21.71
C SER A 241 -0.85 0.11 -23.22
N ALA A 242 -0.76 1.14 -24.06
CA ALA A 242 -0.97 1.05 -25.52
C ALA A 242 0.27 0.54 -26.30
N GLU A 243 1.43 0.44 -25.66
CA GLU A 243 2.66 0.01 -26.33
C GLU A 243 2.86 -1.51 -26.21
N GLY A 244 2.57 -2.17 -27.29
CA GLY A 244 2.86 -3.57 -27.60
C GLY A 244 3.06 -3.74 -29.10
#